data_e1b3f5360110b29c4c9415dacb3d208b
#
_entry.id   e1b3f5360110b29c4c9415dacb3d208b
#
_cell.length_a   1.000
_cell.length_b   1.000
_cell.length_c   1.000
_cell.angle_alpha   90.00
_cell.angle_beta   90.00
_cell.angle_gamma   90.00
#
_symmetry.space_group_name_H-M   'P 1'
#
loop_
_entity.id
_entity.type
_entity.pdbx_description
1 polymer ?
#
loop_
_entity_poly.entity_id
_entity_poly.type
_entity_poly.pdbx_seq_one_letter_code
_entity_poly.pdbx_strand_id
1 'polypeptide(L)'
;IDVLGKIQLEILQQLLLDLFNLEVEFTQGKILYQESIKASVEGVGHFEPLRHYAEVHLLLTPGKNGSGLVFKNNCSLEVLPKKWQDQVLESLSNKKHLGVLTGSPITDLEITLVGGRGSNVHTVGGDFREATYRAVRQGLMELKARKQVYLLEPWYQFTLRINQDQVGRAINDI
;
A
#
# COMPACT_ATOMS: atom_id res chain seq x y z
N ILE A 1 2.98 12.96 -11.01
CA ILE A 1 3.99 12.92 -12.10
C ILE A 1 5.34 13.07 -11.43
N ASP A 2 6.24 12.14 -11.71
CA ASP A 2 7.62 12.19 -11.22
C ASP A 2 8.46 12.94 -12.25
N VAL A 3 9.06 14.06 -11.85
CA VAL A 3 9.89 14.89 -12.71
C VAL A 3 11.20 15.26 -12.03
N LEU A 4 12.28 15.36 -12.79
CA LEU A 4 13.61 15.68 -12.29
C LEU A 4 13.86 17.20 -12.19
N GLY A 5 12.94 18.05 -12.68
CA GLY A 5 13.09 19.51 -12.59
C GLY A 5 12.02 20.30 -13.32
N LYS A 6 12.02 21.61 -13.11
CA LYS A 6 11.04 22.55 -13.66
C LYS A 6 10.97 22.52 -15.19
N ILE A 7 12.11 22.40 -15.86
CA ILE A 7 12.19 22.38 -17.33
C ILE A 7 11.37 21.22 -17.91
N GLN A 8 11.35 20.06 -17.28
CA GLN A 8 10.52 18.92 -17.73
C GLN A 8 9.03 19.21 -17.60
N LEU A 9 8.62 19.95 -16.58
CA LEU A 9 7.22 20.37 -16.42
C LEU A 9 6.80 21.35 -17.53
N GLU A 10 7.65 22.32 -17.88
CA GLU A 10 7.41 23.26 -18.95
C GLU A 10 7.31 22.57 -20.32
N ILE A 11 8.22 21.63 -20.60
CA ILE A 11 8.16 20.80 -21.82
C ILE A 11 6.88 19.97 -21.85
N LEU A 12 6.51 19.34 -20.75
CA LEU A 12 5.29 18.53 -20.68
C LEU A 12 4.03 19.38 -20.84
N GLN A 13 4.00 20.58 -20.26
CA GLN A 13 2.91 21.55 -20.42
C GLN A 13 2.73 21.92 -21.90
N GLN A 14 3.83 22.24 -22.59
CA GLN A 14 3.79 22.59 -24.01
C GLN A 14 3.35 21.40 -24.89
N LEU A 15 3.85 20.19 -24.61
CA LEU A 15 3.42 18.99 -25.32
C LEU A 15 1.94 18.68 -25.14
N LEU A 16 1.40 18.87 -23.94
CA LEU A 16 -0.03 18.65 -23.68
C LEU A 16 -0.90 19.68 -24.42
N LEU A 17 -0.44 20.92 -24.51
CA LEU A 17 -1.10 21.94 -25.28
C LEU A 17 -1.05 21.64 -26.79
N ASP A 18 0.13 21.31 -27.33
CA ASP A 18 0.35 21.12 -28.76
C ASP A 18 -0.31 19.86 -29.31
N LEU A 19 -0.28 18.74 -28.54
CA LEU A 19 -0.79 17.45 -29.01
C LEU A 19 -2.26 17.22 -28.69
N PHE A 20 -2.74 17.77 -27.59
CA PHE A 20 -4.06 17.46 -27.05
C PHE A 20 -4.94 18.69 -26.86
N ASN A 21 -4.42 19.88 -27.11
CA ASN A 21 -5.07 21.17 -26.84
C ASN A 21 -5.56 21.26 -25.37
N LEU A 22 -4.73 20.71 -24.45
CA LEU A 22 -4.98 20.74 -23.01
C LEU A 22 -4.09 21.79 -22.35
N GLU A 23 -4.72 22.82 -21.81
CA GLU A 23 -4.05 23.80 -20.96
C GLU A 23 -4.01 23.27 -19.54
N VAL A 24 -2.80 23.05 -19.00
CA VAL A 24 -2.58 22.49 -17.67
C VAL A 24 -1.68 23.42 -16.86
N GLU A 25 -1.92 23.46 -15.54
CA GLU A 25 -1.06 24.16 -14.60
C GLU A 25 -0.44 23.16 -13.63
N PHE A 26 0.87 23.25 -13.42
CA PHE A 26 1.59 22.44 -12.44
C PHE A 26 1.75 23.25 -11.15
N THR A 27 1.15 22.74 -10.09
CA THR A 27 1.28 23.28 -8.74
C THR A 27 2.49 22.68 -8.02
N GLN A 28 2.84 23.23 -6.85
CA GLN A 28 3.90 22.68 -6.02
C GLN A 28 3.61 21.21 -5.66
N GLY A 29 4.57 20.34 -5.95
CA GLY A 29 4.47 18.89 -5.67
C GLY A 29 4.38 18.61 -4.17
N LYS A 30 3.83 17.43 -3.84
CA LYS A 30 3.81 16.89 -2.47
C LYS A 30 4.70 15.66 -2.41
N ILE A 31 5.34 15.45 -1.27
CA ILE A 31 6.10 14.22 -1.02
C ILE A 31 5.13 13.04 -1.01
N LEU A 32 5.43 12.01 -1.81
CA LEU A 32 4.66 10.78 -1.87
C LEU A 32 5.14 9.81 -0.79
N TYR A 33 4.58 9.98 0.40
CA TYR A 33 4.87 9.10 1.52
C TYR A 33 4.29 7.71 1.30
N GLN A 34 4.92 6.73 1.96
CA GLN A 34 4.40 5.38 2.17
C GLN A 34 4.44 5.04 3.66
N GLU A 35 3.71 4.03 4.08
CA GLU A 35 3.70 3.57 5.47
C GLU A 35 4.14 2.11 5.55
N SER A 36 4.86 1.75 6.62
CA SER A 36 5.25 0.38 6.88
C SER A 36 5.22 0.08 8.39
N ILE A 37 5.51 -1.18 8.75
CA ILE A 37 5.40 -1.66 10.14
C ILE A 37 6.73 -2.20 10.64
N LYS A 38 6.95 -2.13 11.98
CA LYS A 38 8.15 -2.62 12.65
C LYS A 38 7.95 -3.95 13.37
N ALA A 39 6.72 -4.35 13.62
CA ALA A 39 6.40 -5.55 14.37
C ALA A 39 5.25 -6.32 13.70
N SER A 40 5.16 -7.60 13.98
CA SER A 40 4.08 -8.45 13.51
C SER A 40 2.83 -8.30 14.38
N VAL A 41 1.67 -8.47 13.76
CA VAL A 41 0.37 -8.46 14.43
C VAL A 41 -0.61 -9.35 13.67
N GLU A 42 -1.51 -9.98 14.38
CA GLU A 42 -2.68 -10.61 13.80
C GLU A 42 -3.81 -9.59 13.74
N GLY A 43 -4.28 -9.29 12.52
CA GLY A 43 -5.44 -8.46 12.29
C GLY A 43 -6.68 -9.31 12.10
N VAL A 44 -7.74 -9.00 12.81
CA VAL A 44 -9.02 -9.71 12.72
C VAL A 44 -10.09 -8.81 12.12
N GLY A 45 -10.73 -9.30 11.08
CA GLY A 45 -11.86 -8.63 10.43
C GLY A 45 -13.12 -9.44 10.56
N HIS A 46 -14.15 -8.81 11.11
CA HIS A 46 -15.45 -9.40 11.31
C HIS A 46 -16.52 -8.58 10.59
N PHE A 47 -17.35 -9.24 9.78
CA PHE A 47 -18.45 -8.62 9.06
C PHE A 47 -19.72 -9.43 9.28
N GLU A 48 -20.64 -8.90 10.09
CA GLU A 48 -21.86 -9.57 10.52
C GLU A 48 -23.05 -8.61 10.59
N PRO A 49 -23.41 -7.90 9.48
CA PRO A 49 -24.71 -7.26 9.41
C PRO A 49 -25.82 -8.32 9.21
N LEU A 50 -27.08 -7.93 9.36
CA LEU A 50 -28.22 -8.84 9.25
C LEU A 50 -28.14 -9.74 8.00
N ARG A 51 -28.14 -11.06 8.22
CA ARG A 51 -28.05 -12.13 7.19
C ARG A 51 -26.71 -12.17 6.44
N HIS A 52 -25.63 -11.64 7.02
CA HIS A 52 -24.26 -11.72 6.52
C HIS A 52 -23.34 -12.25 7.59
N TYR A 53 -22.28 -12.96 7.21
CA TYR A 53 -21.26 -13.40 8.15
C TYR A 53 -19.95 -13.69 7.42
N ALA A 54 -18.89 -13.05 7.82
CA ALA A 54 -17.52 -13.43 7.46
C ALA A 54 -16.53 -12.99 8.55
N GLU A 55 -15.57 -13.85 8.83
CA GLU A 55 -14.45 -13.57 9.72
C GLU A 55 -13.15 -13.94 9.00
N VAL A 56 -12.14 -13.06 9.10
CA VAL A 56 -10.83 -13.20 8.45
C VAL A 56 -9.74 -12.86 9.45
N HIS A 57 -8.75 -13.73 9.52
CA HIS A 57 -7.54 -13.57 10.33
C HIS A 57 -6.34 -13.42 9.42
N LEU A 58 -5.66 -12.28 9.50
CA LEU A 58 -4.47 -11.95 8.71
C LEU A 58 -3.28 -11.68 9.62
N LEU A 59 -2.20 -12.41 9.41
CA LEU A 59 -0.93 -12.10 10.02
C LEU A 59 -0.20 -11.07 9.15
N LEU A 60 0.02 -9.87 9.69
CA LEU A 60 0.81 -8.81 9.08
C LEU A 60 2.23 -8.88 9.64
N THR A 61 3.22 -9.04 8.79
CA THR A 61 4.63 -9.09 9.20
C THR A 61 5.46 -8.08 8.42
N PRO A 62 6.51 -7.47 9.03
CA PRO A 62 7.42 -6.60 8.30
C PRO A 62 8.09 -7.36 7.14
N GLY A 63 8.06 -6.78 5.95
CA GLY A 63 8.80 -7.25 4.78
C GLY A 63 10.21 -6.67 4.69
N LYS A 64 10.96 -7.09 3.69
CA LYS A 64 12.25 -6.48 3.36
C LYS A 64 12.02 -5.11 2.73
N ASN A 65 12.96 -4.19 2.96
CA ASN A 65 12.91 -2.88 2.33
C ASN A 65 12.85 -3.02 0.79
N GLY A 66 11.88 -2.37 0.15
CA GLY A 66 11.64 -2.45 -1.28
C GLY A 66 10.89 -3.71 -1.75
N SER A 67 10.39 -4.56 -0.83
CA SER A 67 9.64 -5.78 -1.21
C SER A 67 8.20 -5.52 -1.64
N GLY A 68 7.67 -4.33 -1.37
CA GLY A 68 6.27 -4.04 -1.62
C GLY A 68 5.32 -4.83 -0.71
N LEU A 69 4.14 -5.16 -1.24
CA LEU A 69 3.18 -6.02 -0.56
C LEU A 69 3.27 -7.45 -1.08
N VAL A 70 3.43 -8.40 -0.16
CA VAL A 70 3.47 -9.82 -0.45
C VAL A 70 2.28 -10.49 0.23
N PHE A 71 1.48 -11.24 -0.53
CA PHE A 71 0.31 -11.95 -0.01
C PHE A 71 0.59 -13.45 0.03
N LYS A 72 0.32 -14.07 1.16
CA LYS A 72 0.50 -15.51 1.39
C LYS A 72 -0.76 -16.14 1.96
N ASN A 73 -0.85 -17.45 1.78
CA ASN A 73 -1.90 -18.26 2.34
C ASN A 73 -1.30 -19.39 3.20
N ASN A 74 -1.62 -19.41 4.47
CA ASN A 74 -1.24 -20.45 5.42
C ASN A 74 -2.48 -21.00 6.18
N CYS A 75 -3.67 -20.81 5.59
CA CYS A 75 -4.91 -21.29 6.17
C CYS A 75 -5.24 -22.70 5.64
N SER A 76 -5.57 -23.62 6.52
CA SER A 76 -5.97 -24.98 6.09
C SER A 76 -7.37 -24.96 5.46
N LEU A 77 -7.63 -25.94 4.57
CA LEU A 77 -8.94 -26.10 3.94
C LEU A 77 -10.02 -26.54 4.93
N GLU A 78 -9.64 -27.15 6.05
CA GLU A 78 -10.53 -27.52 7.14
C GLU A 78 -11.06 -26.31 7.91
N VAL A 79 -10.22 -25.25 8.04
CA VAL A 79 -10.58 -24.01 8.73
C VAL A 79 -11.42 -23.12 7.82
N LEU A 80 -10.99 -22.95 6.57
CA LEU A 80 -11.67 -22.08 5.62
C LEU A 80 -11.69 -22.74 4.23
N PRO A 81 -12.85 -23.01 3.63
CA PRO A 81 -12.96 -23.57 2.28
C PRO A 81 -12.23 -22.75 1.22
N LYS A 82 -11.65 -23.42 0.22
CA LYS A 82 -10.83 -22.83 -0.84
C LYS A 82 -11.46 -21.59 -1.49
N LYS A 83 -12.76 -21.66 -1.82
CA LYS A 83 -13.49 -20.55 -2.45
C LYS A 83 -13.40 -19.24 -1.66
N TRP A 84 -13.40 -19.33 -0.33
CA TRP A 84 -13.33 -18.16 0.54
C TRP A 84 -11.89 -17.68 0.75
N GLN A 85 -10.92 -18.62 0.80
CA GLN A 85 -9.51 -18.25 0.79
C GLN A 85 -9.15 -17.47 -0.47
N ASP A 86 -9.62 -17.90 -1.63
CA ASP A 86 -9.39 -17.23 -2.90
C ASP A 86 -10.01 -15.81 -2.92
N GLN A 87 -11.22 -15.65 -2.38
CA GLN A 87 -11.85 -14.32 -2.25
C GLN A 87 -11.05 -13.37 -1.33
N VAL A 88 -10.47 -13.88 -0.24
CA VAL A 88 -9.60 -13.08 0.63
C VAL A 88 -8.36 -12.63 -0.12
N LEU A 89 -7.64 -13.55 -0.78
CA LEU A 89 -6.42 -13.23 -1.52
C LEU A 89 -6.69 -12.29 -2.69
N GLU A 90 -7.77 -12.50 -3.42
CA GLU A 90 -8.20 -11.60 -4.48
C GLU A 90 -8.51 -10.20 -3.93
N SER A 91 -9.21 -10.12 -2.80
CA SER A 91 -9.54 -8.85 -2.15
C SER A 91 -8.29 -8.09 -1.68
N LEU A 92 -7.26 -8.81 -1.21
CA LEU A 92 -5.98 -8.22 -0.83
C LEU A 92 -5.25 -7.65 -2.05
N SER A 93 -5.23 -8.35 -3.19
CA SER A 93 -4.50 -7.94 -4.39
C SER A 93 -5.20 -6.83 -5.18
N ASN A 94 -6.53 -6.79 -5.15
CA ASN A 94 -7.33 -5.86 -5.96
C ASN A 94 -7.49 -4.46 -5.35
N LYS A 95 -6.97 -4.22 -4.15
CA LYS A 95 -7.09 -2.94 -3.47
C LYS A 95 -5.74 -2.34 -3.09
N LYS A 96 -5.58 -1.04 -3.32
CA LYS A 96 -4.50 -0.27 -2.74
C LYS A 96 -4.79 -0.06 -1.25
N HIS A 97 -4.06 -0.76 -0.38
CA HIS A 97 -4.22 -0.62 1.06
C HIS A 97 -3.56 0.66 1.56
N LEU A 98 -4.31 1.42 2.35
CA LEU A 98 -3.83 2.67 2.94
C LEU A 98 -3.46 2.46 4.40
N GLY A 99 -2.39 3.13 4.81
CA GLY A 99 -1.92 3.14 6.18
C GLY A 99 -2.79 3.95 7.12
N VAL A 100 -2.38 4.06 8.36
CA VAL A 100 -3.17 4.62 9.48
C VAL A 100 -2.51 5.85 10.13
N LEU A 101 -1.34 6.29 9.64
CA LEU A 101 -0.68 7.51 10.07
C LEU A 101 -1.16 8.72 9.28
N THR A 102 -0.98 8.67 7.97
CA THR A 102 -1.28 9.76 7.03
C THR A 102 -2.29 9.34 5.96
N GLY A 103 -2.65 8.04 5.91
CA GLY A 103 -3.44 7.47 4.83
C GLY A 103 -2.64 7.23 3.55
N SER A 104 -1.32 7.26 3.63
CA SER A 104 -0.43 6.91 2.52
C SER A 104 -0.47 5.40 2.24
N PRO A 105 -0.14 4.96 1.02
CA PRO A 105 -0.10 3.53 0.71
C PRO A 105 0.85 2.78 1.63
N ILE A 106 0.46 1.57 2.05
CA ILE A 106 1.37 0.69 2.78
C ILE A 106 2.31 -0.04 1.83
N THR A 107 3.51 -0.33 2.29
CA THR A 107 4.54 -1.08 1.56
C THR A 107 5.41 -1.88 2.51
N ASP A 108 6.20 -2.81 1.96
CA ASP A 108 7.16 -3.63 2.70
C ASP A 108 6.51 -4.43 3.83
N LEU A 109 5.37 -5.04 3.50
CA LEU A 109 4.61 -5.94 4.36
C LEU A 109 4.37 -7.28 3.67
N GLU A 110 4.42 -8.33 4.47
CA GLU A 110 3.84 -9.62 4.13
C GLU A 110 2.51 -9.79 4.88
N ILE A 111 1.44 -10.07 4.15
CA ILE A 111 0.10 -10.31 4.70
C ILE A 111 -0.27 -11.76 4.41
N THR A 112 -0.35 -12.55 5.46
CA THR A 112 -0.62 -13.99 5.38
C THR A 112 -2.02 -14.30 5.91
N LEU A 113 -2.85 -14.94 5.09
CA LEU A 113 -4.11 -15.52 5.57
C LEU A 113 -3.81 -16.70 6.49
N VAL A 114 -4.20 -16.60 7.75
CA VAL A 114 -3.95 -17.62 8.78
C VAL A 114 -5.22 -18.29 9.29
N GLY A 115 -6.37 -17.67 9.10
CA GLY A 115 -7.64 -18.24 9.56
C GLY A 115 -8.84 -17.45 9.03
N GLY A 116 -10.02 -17.98 9.31
CA GLY A 116 -11.27 -17.33 8.98
C GLY A 116 -12.46 -18.24 9.21
N ARG A 117 -13.64 -17.66 9.16
CA ARG A 117 -14.89 -18.38 9.32
C ARG A 117 -15.96 -17.79 8.42
N GLY A 118 -16.72 -18.67 7.78
CA GLY A 118 -17.91 -18.32 7.02
C GLY A 118 -19.10 -19.16 7.45
N SER A 119 -20.28 -18.77 7.02
CA SER A 119 -21.53 -19.50 7.24
C SER A 119 -22.10 -19.93 5.90
N ASN A 120 -22.44 -21.20 5.76
CA ASN A 120 -23.08 -21.72 4.53
C ASN A 120 -24.45 -21.09 4.25
N VAL A 121 -25.07 -20.51 5.28
CA VAL A 121 -26.42 -19.90 5.19
C VAL A 121 -26.34 -18.37 5.03
N HIS A 122 -25.35 -17.74 5.66
CA HIS A 122 -25.30 -16.29 5.79
C HIS A 122 -24.14 -15.62 5.05
N THR A 123 -23.12 -16.39 4.59
CA THR A 123 -22.04 -15.80 3.82
C THR A 123 -22.42 -15.64 2.36
N VAL A 124 -22.42 -14.40 1.89
CA VAL A 124 -22.70 -14.07 0.49
C VAL A 124 -21.51 -13.35 -0.15
N GLY A 125 -21.55 -13.18 -1.48
CA GLY A 125 -20.46 -12.52 -2.21
C GLY A 125 -20.18 -11.12 -1.68
N GLY A 126 -18.91 -10.85 -1.38
CA GLY A 126 -18.46 -9.55 -0.86
C GLY A 126 -18.24 -9.50 0.65
N ASP A 127 -18.79 -10.42 1.44
CA ASP A 127 -18.62 -10.43 2.90
C ASP A 127 -17.15 -10.63 3.29
N PHE A 128 -16.49 -11.59 2.64
CA PHE A 128 -15.06 -11.81 2.84
C PHE A 128 -14.20 -10.64 2.39
N ARG A 129 -14.62 -9.90 1.37
CA ARG A 129 -13.94 -8.67 0.97
C ARG A 129 -13.98 -7.62 2.08
N GLU A 130 -15.15 -7.38 2.66
CA GLU A 130 -15.32 -6.43 3.75
C GLU A 130 -14.57 -6.87 5.01
N ALA A 131 -14.66 -8.15 5.38
CA ALA A 131 -13.91 -8.71 6.51
C ALA A 131 -12.39 -8.58 6.29
N THR A 132 -11.89 -8.85 5.08
CA THR A 132 -10.48 -8.70 4.73
C THR A 132 -9.98 -7.26 4.93
N TYR A 133 -10.73 -6.27 4.45
CA TYR A 133 -10.33 -4.87 4.61
C TYR A 133 -10.35 -4.42 6.08
N ARG A 134 -11.30 -4.93 6.84
CA ARG A 134 -11.37 -4.70 8.29
C ARG A 134 -10.18 -5.34 9.02
N ALA A 135 -9.79 -6.57 8.64
CA ALA A 135 -8.64 -7.27 9.21
C ALA A 135 -7.33 -6.48 9.01
N VAL A 136 -7.06 -6.04 7.78
CA VAL A 136 -5.88 -5.20 7.49
C VAL A 136 -5.91 -3.94 8.34
N ARG A 137 -7.03 -3.22 8.34
CA ARG A 137 -7.14 -1.96 9.09
C ARG A 137 -7.03 -2.15 10.58
N GLN A 138 -7.65 -3.19 11.15
CA GLN A 138 -7.58 -3.49 12.59
C GLN A 138 -6.13 -3.78 13.02
N GLY A 139 -5.41 -4.63 12.27
CA GLY A 139 -4.00 -4.92 12.55
C GLY A 139 -3.12 -3.67 12.50
N LEU A 140 -3.29 -2.82 11.48
CA LEU A 140 -2.55 -1.55 11.37
C LEU A 140 -2.89 -0.58 12.52
N MET A 141 -4.16 -0.50 12.95
CA MET A 141 -4.56 0.36 14.07
C MET A 141 -3.97 -0.12 15.39
N GLU A 142 -3.89 -1.43 15.61
CA GLU A 142 -3.25 -2.00 16.79
C GLU A 142 -1.74 -1.70 16.80
N LEU A 143 -1.06 -1.85 15.67
CA LEU A 143 0.35 -1.45 15.55
C LEU A 143 0.55 0.05 15.74
N LYS A 144 -0.37 0.89 15.29
CA LYS A 144 -0.34 2.34 15.56
C LYS A 144 -0.42 2.63 17.06
N ALA A 145 -1.34 1.97 17.76
CA ALA A 145 -1.47 2.13 19.22
C ALA A 145 -0.18 1.72 19.96
N ARG A 146 0.53 0.70 19.44
CA ARG A 146 1.83 0.24 19.93
C ARG A 146 3.03 1.06 19.43
N LYS A 147 2.81 2.11 18.61
CA LYS A 147 3.86 2.93 17.96
C LYS A 147 4.80 2.10 17.07
N GLN A 148 4.27 1.08 16.43
CA GLN A 148 4.99 0.15 15.55
C GLN A 148 4.72 0.38 14.05
N VAL A 149 4.13 1.52 13.68
CA VAL A 149 3.96 1.99 12.31
C VAL A 149 4.90 3.18 12.08
N TYR A 150 5.47 3.28 10.89
CA TYR A 150 6.37 4.38 10.52
C TYR A 150 6.11 4.86 9.10
N LEU A 151 6.55 6.09 8.83
CA LEU A 151 6.43 6.74 7.55
C LEU A 151 7.72 6.56 6.74
N LEU A 152 7.59 6.34 5.46
CA LEU A 152 8.67 6.28 4.49
C LEU A 152 8.52 7.45 3.53
N GLU A 153 9.62 8.12 3.23
CA GLU A 153 9.73 9.11 2.18
C GLU A 153 10.61 8.60 1.04
N PRO A 154 10.38 9.02 -0.21
CA PRO A 154 11.21 8.61 -1.32
C PRO A 154 12.60 9.26 -1.26
N TRP A 155 13.65 8.44 -1.40
CA TRP A 155 15.02 8.90 -1.56
C TRP A 155 15.56 8.41 -2.90
N TYR A 156 16.26 9.27 -3.60
CA TYR A 156 16.87 8.96 -4.88
C TYR A 156 18.38 8.93 -4.74
N GLN A 157 19.00 7.89 -5.29
CA GLN A 157 20.43 7.88 -5.52
C GLN A 157 20.68 8.37 -6.96
N PHE A 158 21.49 9.39 -7.12
CA PHE A 158 21.88 9.90 -8.44
C PHE A 158 23.39 9.91 -8.61
N THR A 159 23.83 9.84 -9.87
CA THR A 159 25.23 10.00 -10.26
C THR A 159 25.34 11.18 -11.20
N LEU A 160 26.04 12.22 -10.78
CA LEU A 160 26.31 13.40 -11.58
C LEU A 160 27.66 13.21 -12.31
N ARG A 161 27.64 13.29 -13.65
CA ARG A 161 28.85 13.30 -14.48
C ARG A 161 29.02 14.70 -15.07
N ILE A 162 30.10 15.38 -14.72
CA ILE A 162 30.39 16.75 -15.10
C ILE A 162 31.85 16.88 -15.51
N ASN A 163 32.17 17.95 -16.23
CA ASN A 163 33.56 18.31 -16.54
C ASN A 163 34.32 18.76 -15.30
N GLN A 164 35.62 18.57 -15.30
CA GLN A 164 36.48 18.85 -14.15
C GLN A 164 36.44 20.34 -13.70
N ASP A 165 36.29 21.26 -14.64
CA ASP A 165 36.15 22.68 -14.40
C ASP A 165 34.85 23.10 -13.70
N GLN A 166 33.82 22.25 -13.72
CA GLN A 166 32.51 22.48 -13.12
C GLN A 166 32.31 21.85 -11.75
N VAL A 167 33.27 21.03 -11.27
CA VAL A 167 33.16 20.28 -10.02
C VAL A 167 32.91 21.20 -8.81
N GLY A 168 33.66 22.32 -8.72
CA GLY A 168 33.53 23.27 -7.61
C GLY A 168 32.12 23.88 -7.54
N ARG A 169 31.54 24.22 -8.68
CA ARG A 169 30.17 24.76 -8.76
C ARG A 169 29.13 23.71 -8.38
N ALA A 170 29.24 22.49 -8.91
CA ALA A 170 28.31 21.42 -8.63
C ALA A 170 28.26 21.04 -7.14
N ILE A 171 29.41 21.05 -6.44
CA ILE A 171 29.45 20.77 -4.99
C ILE A 171 28.74 21.86 -4.19
N ASN A 172 28.74 23.10 -4.64
CA ASN A 172 28.06 24.19 -3.96
C ASN A 172 26.55 24.24 -4.25
N ASP A 173 26.12 23.67 -5.38
CA ASP A 173 24.72 23.69 -5.84
C ASP A 173 23.93 22.45 -5.35
N ILE A 174 24.57 21.43 -4.75
CA ILE A 174 23.98 20.22 -4.16
C ILE A 174 23.92 20.35 -2.63
#